data_97edb041293b89a786a5e8b044c9eedf
#
_entry.id   97edb041293b89a786a5e8b044c9eedf
#
_cell.length_a   1.000
_cell.length_b   1.000
_cell.length_c   1.000
_cell.angle_alpha   90.00
_cell.angle_beta   90.00
_cell.angle_gamma   90.00
#
_symmetry.space_group_name_H-M   'P 1'
#
loop_
_entity.id
_entity.type
_entity.pdbx_description
1 polymer ?
#
loop_
_entity_poly.entity_id
_entity_poly.type
_entity_poly.pdbx_seq_one_letter_code
_entity_poly.pdbx_strand_id
1 'polypeptide(L)'
;MQKRFPNASLTVNEEALMPYINELREYFEGVRQSFSLRVDVKGTPFQEVIWEALKQIPYGKTCSYSDIAALVQRPSAVRAVGTAIGANPVLITVPCHRVIGKNGAITGYRGGTEMKQYLLQLESQNGGMPNA
;
A
#
# COMPACT_ATOMS: atom_id res chain seq x y z
N MET A 1 19.50 9.39 -7.35
CA MET A 1 19.24 9.48 -6.76
C MET A 1 18.99 10.00 -6.30
N GLN A 2 18.99 10.34 -6.34
CA GLN A 2 18.77 10.76 -5.82
C GLN A 2 18.54 11.53 -5.86
N LYS A 3 18.59 12.10 -6.24
CA LYS A 3 18.24 12.76 -6.25
C LYS A 3 17.57 13.36 -6.10
N ARG A 4 17.24 13.74 -6.33
CA ARG A 4 16.45 14.26 -6.03
C ARG A 4 16.00 14.58 -5.08
N PHE A 5 15.93 14.91 -4.48
CA PHE A 5 15.58 15.30 -3.47
C PHE A 5 16.08 15.50 -2.74
N PRO A 6 16.05 15.80 -2.54
CA PRO A 6 16.91 15.79 -1.78
C PRO A 6 17.13 15.74 -0.44
N ASN A 7 18.40 15.64 0.03
CA ASN A 7 18.68 15.31 1.40
C ASN A 7 18.39 16.44 2.36
N ALA A 8 18.56 17.65 1.89
CA ALA A 8 18.25 18.80 2.71
C ALA A 8 16.78 18.84 3.06
N SER A 9 15.94 18.46 2.10
CA SER A 9 14.50 18.41 2.35
C SER A 9 14.16 17.39 3.41
N LEU A 10 14.85 16.26 3.39
CA LEU A 10 14.61 15.23 4.40
C LEU A 10 14.95 15.76 5.78
N THR A 11 16.05 16.47 5.89
CA THR A 11 16.46 17.02 7.18
C THR A 11 15.44 18.02 7.70
N VAL A 12 14.98 18.90 6.84
CA VAL A 12 14.01 19.91 7.24
C VAL A 12 12.73 19.27 7.73
N ASN A 13 12.34 18.15 7.12
CA ASN A 13 11.08 17.53 7.44
C ASN A 13 11.18 16.42 8.46
N GLU A 14 12.30 16.29 9.11
CA GLU A 14 12.50 15.19 10.03
C GLU A 14 11.49 15.22 11.16
N GLU A 15 11.24 16.39 11.73
CA GLU A 15 10.25 16.49 12.80
C GLU A 15 8.85 16.17 12.30
N ALA A 16 8.54 16.60 11.08
CA ALA A 16 7.23 16.34 10.51
C ALA A 16 7.03 14.86 10.22
N LEU A 17 8.13 14.11 10.04
CA LEU A 17 8.03 12.69 9.76
C LEU A 17 7.88 11.84 11.02
N MET A 18 8.18 12.40 12.18
CA MET A 18 8.13 11.60 13.41
C MET A 18 6.76 10.99 13.68
N PRO A 19 5.66 11.71 13.53
CA PRO A 19 4.35 11.07 13.74
C PRO A 19 4.12 9.90 12.78
N TYR A 20 4.57 10.05 11.54
CA TYR A 20 4.42 8.99 10.56
C TYR A 20 5.28 7.77 10.94
N ILE A 21 6.51 8.02 11.38
CA ILE A 21 7.40 6.95 11.81
C ILE A 21 6.80 6.22 13.01
N ASN A 22 6.20 6.96 13.93
CA ASN A 22 5.57 6.34 15.09
C ASN A 22 4.40 5.46 14.68
N GLU A 23 3.61 5.91 13.71
CA GLU A 23 2.50 5.09 13.22
C GLU A 23 3.00 3.84 12.52
N LEU A 24 4.10 3.93 11.77
CA LEU A 24 4.69 2.76 11.15
C LEU A 24 5.17 1.77 12.21
N ARG A 25 5.82 2.28 13.26
CA ARG A 25 6.28 1.39 14.33
C ARG A 25 5.10 0.67 14.96
N GLU A 26 4.02 1.40 15.23
CA GLU A 26 2.83 0.79 15.82
C GLU A 26 2.22 -0.26 14.89
N TYR A 27 2.25 0.01 13.58
CA TYR A 27 1.76 -0.96 12.62
C TYR A 27 2.58 -2.25 12.67
N PHE A 28 3.90 -2.13 12.70
CA PHE A 28 4.74 -3.31 12.75
C PHE A 28 4.64 -4.06 14.07
N GLU A 29 4.29 -3.36 15.14
CA GLU A 29 4.07 -4.00 16.42
C GLU A 29 2.69 -4.63 16.54
N GLY A 30 1.85 -4.46 15.54
CA GLY A 30 0.54 -5.07 15.54
C GLY A 30 -0.52 -4.29 16.30
N VAL A 31 -0.21 -3.08 16.77
CA VAL A 31 -1.15 -2.30 17.56
C VAL A 31 -1.88 -1.25 16.74
N ARG A 32 -1.55 -1.09 15.48
CA ARG A 32 -2.21 -0.11 14.62
C ARG A 32 -2.57 -0.77 13.31
N GLN A 33 -3.80 -0.56 12.86
CA GLN A 33 -4.28 -1.15 11.62
C GLN A 33 -4.52 -0.12 10.52
N SER A 34 -4.58 1.16 10.85
CA SER A 34 -4.78 2.20 9.86
C SER A 34 -3.89 3.40 10.20
N PHE A 35 -3.72 4.26 9.22
CA PHE A 35 -2.87 5.44 9.40
C PHE A 35 -3.74 6.68 9.43
N SER A 36 -3.48 7.56 10.39
CA SER A 36 -4.27 8.77 10.54
C SER A 36 -3.70 9.94 9.75
N LEU A 37 -2.43 9.88 9.38
CA LEU A 37 -1.80 10.98 8.67
C LEU A 37 -2.16 10.95 7.21
N ARG A 38 -2.42 12.11 6.65
CA ARG A 38 -2.67 12.20 5.23
C ARG A 38 -1.37 12.16 4.46
N VAL A 39 -1.39 11.44 3.37
CA VAL A 39 -0.24 11.38 2.49
C VAL A 39 -0.72 11.80 1.11
N ASP A 40 -0.18 12.90 0.61
CA ASP A 40 -0.49 13.36 -0.73
C ASP A 40 0.42 12.66 -1.70
N VAL A 41 -0.17 11.78 -2.51
CA VAL A 41 0.57 11.01 -3.48
C VAL A 41 0.16 11.50 -4.85
N LYS A 42 1.13 11.98 -5.61
CA LYS A 42 0.87 12.56 -6.93
C LYS A 42 1.22 11.56 -8.01
N GLY A 43 0.39 11.47 -9.01
CA GLY A 43 0.61 10.63 -10.15
C GLY A 43 -0.32 11.05 -11.28
N THR A 44 -0.46 10.19 -12.29
CA THR A 44 -1.44 10.45 -13.33
C THR A 44 -2.84 10.32 -12.74
N PRO A 45 -3.85 10.88 -13.40
CA PRO A 45 -5.22 10.70 -12.88
C PRO A 45 -5.61 9.24 -12.72
N PHE A 46 -5.19 8.39 -13.65
CA PHE A 46 -5.47 6.96 -13.54
C PHE A 46 -4.78 6.34 -12.32
N GLN A 47 -3.51 6.67 -12.13
CA GLN A 47 -2.78 6.16 -10.97
C GLN A 47 -3.43 6.59 -9.67
N GLU A 48 -3.84 7.85 -9.58
CA GLU A 48 -4.43 8.35 -8.35
C GLU A 48 -5.76 7.66 -8.05
N VAL A 49 -6.55 7.37 -9.08
CA VAL A 49 -7.79 6.62 -8.89
C VAL A 49 -7.49 5.23 -8.34
N ILE A 50 -6.47 4.57 -8.89
CA ILE A 50 -6.11 3.24 -8.44
C ILE A 50 -5.62 3.28 -6.99
N TRP A 51 -4.73 4.21 -6.67
CA TRP A 51 -4.18 4.28 -5.31
C TRP A 51 -5.27 4.59 -4.29
N GLU A 52 -6.24 5.41 -4.67
CA GLU A 52 -7.35 5.70 -3.78
C GLU A 52 -8.20 4.46 -3.54
N ALA A 53 -8.40 3.66 -4.58
CA ALA A 53 -9.14 2.41 -4.44
C ALA A 53 -8.42 1.44 -3.50
N LEU A 54 -7.09 1.41 -3.55
CA LEU A 54 -6.33 0.52 -2.67
C LEU A 54 -6.58 0.82 -1.20
N LYS A 55 -6.79 2.09 -0.87
CA LYS A 55 -7.01 2.48 0.52
C LYS A 55 -8.29 1.88 1.09
N GLN A 56 -9.17 1.39 0.24
CA GLN A 56 -10.42 0.82 0.70
C GLN A 56 -10.31 -0.65 1.05
N ILE A 57 -9.17 -1.29 0.79
CA ILE A 57 -8.98 -2.68 1.17
C ILE A 57 -8.73 -2.76 2.67
N PRO A 58 -9.61 -3.42 3.42
CA PRO A 58 -9.44 -3.44 4.88
C PRO A 58 -8.19 -4.17 5.33
N TYR A 59 -7.71 -3.81 6.49
CA TYR A 59 -6.61 -4.50 7.13
C TYR A 59 -6.94 -5.99 7.26
N GLY A 60 -5.99 -6.83 6.91
CA GLY A 60 -6.17 -8.28 7.01
C GLY A 60 -6.91 -8.90 5.84
N LYS A 61 -7.29 -8.09 4.85
CA LYS A 61 -8.01 -8.58 3.69
C LYS A 61 -7.16 -8.42 2.45
N THR A 62 -7.51 -9.16 1.41
CA THR A 62 -6.82 -9.08 0.13
C THR A 62 -7.82 -8.99 -1.01
N CYS A 63 -7.35 -8.46 -2.13
CA CYS A 63 -8.12 -8.39 -3.36
C CYS A 63 -7.23 -8.84 -4.51
N SER A 64 -7.85 -9.24 -5.61
CA SER A 64 -7.09 -9.51 -6.81
C SER A 64 -6.95 -8.25 -7.64
N TYR A 65 -6.05 -8.28 -8.62
CA TYR A 65 -5.93 -7.17 -9.57
C TYR A 65 -7.23 -6.96 -10.33
N SER A 66 -7.92 -8.05 -10.65
CA SER A 66 -9.22 -7.96 -11.32
C SER A 66 -10.26 -7.28 -10.43
N ASP A 67 -10.21 -7.54 -9.14
CA ASP A 67 -11.14 -6.90 -8.21
C ASP A 67 -10.94 -5.39 -8.21
N ILE A 68 -9.71 -4.93 -8.23
CA ILE A 68 -9.44 -3.50 -8.27
C ILE A 68 -9.88 -2.90 -9.59
N ALA A 69 -9.62 -3.61 -10.70
CA ALA A 69 -10.06 -3.13 -12.00
C ALA A 69 -11.57 -2.95 -12.06
N ALA A 70 -12.30 -3.90 -11.49
CA ALA A 70 -13.76 -3.80 -11.44
C ALA A 70 -14.20 -2.65 -10.54
N LEU A 71 -13.53 -2.47 -9.42
CA LEU A 71 -13.88 -1.42 -8.48
C LEU A 71 -13.77 -0.04 -9.11
N VAL A 72 -12.78 0.19 -9.95
CA VAL A 72 -12.59 1.47 -10.62
C VAL A 72 -13.30 1.51 -11.97
N GLN A 73 -14.14 0.52 -12.24
CA GLN A 73 -14.98 0.47 -13.44
C GLN A 73 -14.15 0.38 -14.72
N ARG A 74 -13.06 -0.36 -14.65
CA ARG A 74 -12.21 -0.62 -15.81
C ARG A 74 -11.84 -2.10 -15.87
N PRO A 75 -12.85 -2.99 -15.96
CA PRO A 75 -12.59 -4.41 -15.81
C PRO A 75 -11.67 -5.00 -16.87
N SER A 76 -11.57 -4.35 -18.03
CA SER A 76 -10.69 -4.87 -19.08
C SER A 76 -9.27 -4.31 -18.98
N ALA A 77 -8.98 -3.46 -17.99
CA ALA A 77 -7.69 -2.81 -17.86
C ALA A 77 -6.82 -3.40 -16.77
N VAL A 78 -6.93 -4.71 -16.56
CA VAL A 78 -6.24 -5.35 -15.42
C VAL A 78 -4.73 -5.13 -15.48
N ARG A 79 -4.15 -5.19 -16.68
CA ARG A 79 -2.71 -5.00 -16.80
C ARG A 79 -2.30 -3.57 -16.44
N ALA A 80 -3.05 -2.59 -16.93
CA ALA A 80 -2.76 -1.19 -16.61
C ALA A 80 -2.96 -0.93 -15.13
N VAL A 81 -3.96 -1.56 -14.54
CA VAL A 81 -4.20 -1.46 -13.10
C VAL A 81 -3.00 -2.00 -12.34
N GLY A 82 -2.50 -3.17 -12.75
CA GLY A 82 -1.33 -3.76 -12.09
C GLY A 82 -0.11 -2.86 -12.17
N THR A 83 0.10 -2.24 -13.32
CA THR A 83 1.23 -1.32 -13.48
C THR A 83 1.08 -0.12 -12.54
N ALA A 84 -0.13 0.43 -12.45
CA ALA A 84 -0.37 1.57 -11.56
C ALA A 84 -0.16 1.18 -10.09
N ILE A 85 -0.60 -0.02 -9.71
CA ILE A 85 -0.40 -0.50 -8.35
C ILE A 85 1.08 -0.61 -8.05
N GLY A 86 1.86 -1.16 -8.98
CA GLY A 86 3.29 -1.32 -8.80
C GLY A 86 4.04 0.00 -8.74
N ALA A 87 3.46 1.08 -9.21
CA ALA A 87 4.09 2.40 -9.19
C ALA A 87 3.81 3.17 -7.91
N ASN A 88 3.07 2.59 -6.96
CA ASN A 88 2.74 3.25 -5.70
C ASN A 88 4.01 3.68 -4.98
N PRO A 89 4.19 4.97 -4.71
CA PRO A 89 5.41 5.45 -4.06
C PRO A 89 5.36 5.40 -2.53
N VAL A 90 4.21 5.08 -1.95
CA VAL A 90 4.07 5.08 -0.49
C VAL A 90 3.59 3.70 -0.06
N LEU A 91 4.55 2.83 0.22
CA LEU A 91 4.24 1.47 0.62
C LEU A 91 3.58 1.47 2.00
N ILE A 92 2.80 0.46 2.27
CA ILE A 92 2.13 0.21 3.54
C ILE A 92 0.96 1.17 3.77
N THR A 93 1.18 2.48 3.77
CA THR A 93 0.10 3.45 3.98
C THR A 93 -0.92 3.38 2.86
N VAL A 94 -0.44 3.27 1.61
CA VAL A 94 -1.29 2.91 0.48
C VAL A 94 -1.08 1.42 0.29
N PRO A 95 -2.03 0.58 0.68
CA PRO A 95 -1.76 -0.85 0.89
C PRO A 95 -1.73 -1.68 -0.38
N CYS A 96 -0.79 -1.40 -1.26
CA CYS A 96 -0.67 -2.19 -2.48
C CYS A 96 -0.27 -3.63 -2.19
N HIS A 97 0.27 -3.91 -0.99
CA HIS A 97 0.59 -5.28 -0.63
C HIS A 97 -0.65 -6.15 -0.47
N ARG A 98 -1.83 -5.55 -0.36
CA ARG A 98 -3.08 -6.30 -0.19
C ARG A 98 -3.68 -6.76 -1.51
N VAL A 99 -3.01 -6.49 -2.64
CA VAL A 99 -3.47 -6.96 -3.94
C VAL A 99 -2.59 -8.13 -4.35
N ILE A 100 -3.22 -9.26 -4.65
CA ILE A 100 -2.52 -10.49 -4.99
C ILE A 100 -3.08 -11.03 -6.30
N GLY A 101 -2.37 -11.99 -6.90
CA GLY A 101 -2.86 -12.63 -8.11
C GLY A 101 -4.08 -13.49 -7.83
N LYS A 102 -4.78 -13.85 -8.90
CA LYS A 102 -6.01 -14.62 -8.76
C LYS A 102 -5.84 -15.91 -8.01
N ASN A 103 -4.70 -16.54 -8.16
CA ASN A 103 -4.44 -17.81 -7.50
C ASN A 103 -3.73 -17.63 -6.17
N GLY A 104 -3.77 -16.43 -5.61
CA GLY A 104 -3.04 -16.15 -4.40
C GLY A 104 -1.57 -15.87 -4.64
N ALA A 105 -1.17 -15.71 -5.89
CA ALA A 105 0.24 -15.47 -6.21
C ALA A 105 0.67 -14.12 -5.65
N ILE A 106 1.85 -14.09 -5.05
CA ILE A 106 2.39 -12.88 -4.45
C ILE A 106 3.46 -12.34 -5.39
N THR A 107 3.09 -11.32 -6.15
CA THR A 107 3.96 -10.77 -7.18
C THR A 107 3.85 -9.26 -7.22
N GLY A 108 4.78 -8.65 -7.94
CA GLY A 108 4.65 -7.26 -8.33
C GLY A 108 4.70 -6.24 -7.24
N TYR A 109 5.29 -6.56 -6.11
CA TYR A 109 5.37 -5.62 -5.01
C TYR A 109 6.69 -4.84 -5.08
N ARG A 110 6.59 -3.53 -4.99
CA ARG A 110 7.75 -2.66 -5.10
C ARG A 110 8.78 -2.93 -4.00
N GLY A 111 8.34 -3.28 -2.81
CA GLY A 111 9.22 -3.61 -1.71
C GLY A 111 9.79 -5.01 -1.75
N GLY A 112 9.37 -5.83 -2.71
CA GLY A 112 9.86 -7.20 -2.83
C GLY A 112 8.88 -8.22 -2.32
N THR A 113 9.00 -9.43 -2.86
CA THR A 113 8.08 -10.50 -2.52
C THR A 113 8.12 -10.87 -1.03
N GLU A 114 9.31 -10.91 -0.47
CA GLU A 114 9.45 -11.27 0.94
C GLU A 114 8.78 -10.27 1.84
N MET A 115 8.92 -8.98 1.53
CA MET A 115 8.26 -7.95 2.33
C MET A 115 6.75 -8.06 2.21
N LYS A 116 6.26 -8.32 1.00
CA LYS A 116 4.82 -8.46 0.79
C LYS A 116 4.28 -9.63 1.60
N GLN A 117 4.98 -10.76 1.59
CA GLN A 117 4.56 -11.90 2.39
C GLN A 117 4.55 -11.58 3.87
N TYR A 118 5.57 -10.87 4.33
CA TYR A 118 5.64 -10.49 5.73
C TYR A 118 4.47 -9.60 6.14
N LEU A 119 4.16 -8.61 5.31
CA LEU A 119 3.06 -7.69 5.62
C LEU A 119 1.72 -8.41 5.64
N LEU A 120 1.50 -9.28 4.67
CA LEU A 120 0.25 -10.04 4.62
C LEU A 120 0.10 -10.94 5.84
N GLN A 121 1.20 -11.58 6.24
CA GLN A 121 1.16 -12.46 7.40
C GLN A 121 0.92 -11.66 8.68
N LEU A 122 1.59 -10.53 8.82
CA LEU A 122 1.40 -9.66 9.97
C LEU A 122 -0.06 -9.25 10.10
N GLU A 123 -0.67 -8.82 9.00
CA GLU A 123 -2.06 -8.37 9.04
C GLU A 123 -3.02 -9.51 9.30
N SER A 124 -2.73 -10.68 8.76
CA SER A 124 -3.58 -11.83 8.96
C SER A 124 -3.57 -12.28 10.42
N GLN A 125 -2.41 -12.17 11.08
CA GLN A 125 -2.29 -12.57 12.47
C GLN A 125 -2.96 -11.59 13.43
N ASN A 126 -3.02 -10.31 13.07
CA ASN A 126 -3.49 -9.31 13.99
C ASN A 126 -4.87 -8.77 13.69
N GLY A 127 -5.34 -8.88 12.49
CA GLY A 127 -6.61 -8.25 12.12
C GLY A 127 -7.56 -9.13 11.38
N GLY A 128 -7.07 -10.15 10.72
CA GLY A 128 -7.91 -10.98 9.91
C GLY A 128 -8.74 -11.94 10.70
N MET A 129 -8.50 -11.95 11.95
CA MET A 129 -9.14 -12.91 12.70
C MET A 129 -10.41 -12.58 13.22
N PRO A 130 -10.87 -12.52 13.35
CA PRO A 130 -11.81 -12.50 13.93
C PRO A 130 -12.91 -12.96 13.64
N ASN A 131 -12.66 -12.98 13.49
CA ASN A 131 -13.35 -13.26 13.41
C ASN A 131 -13.58 -13.87 13.05
N ALA A 132 -12.82 -13.67 13.02
CA ALA A 132 -12.85 -14.29 12.80
C ALA A 132 -13.64 -14.70 12.74
#